data_76a404660c5e36077a704b40503cfbef
#
_entry.id   76a404660c5e36077a704b40503cfbef
#
_cell.length_a   1.000
_cell.length_b   1.000
_cell.length_c   1.000
_cell.angle_alpha   90.00
_cell.angle_beta   90.00
_cell.angle_gamma   90.00
#
_symmetry.space_group_name_H-M   'P 1'
#
loop_
_entity.id
_entity.type
_entity.pdbx_description
1 polymer ?
#
loop_
_entity_poly.entity_id
_entity_poly.type
_entity_poly.pdbx_seq_one_letter_code
_entity_poly.pdbx_strand_id
1 'polypeptide(L)'
;SVPHREEPTFQGAYETLRAYYSAQIAALKDGRYADQAIELTYPADKSAIDEVKAVKELYEKNGWYMEFTCSISMRNTEPDSAVKDGDGYVEILVDSQYSATAIHQPDGTERKVPAITQVSVSHIMLYTEGKWWRISTGYLDERFAGGKGSSGSSGSGSSSSGGSGSAGSSGSSSSGRGSTKV
;
A
#
# COMPACT_ATOMS: atom_id res chain seq x y z
N SER A 1 15.28 9.88 0.58
CA SER A 1 14.62 9.89 1.90
C SER A 1 13.14 10.25 1.74
N VAL A 2 12.29 9.64 2.55
CA VAL A 2 10.85 9.91 2.54
C VAL A 2 10.55 11.10 3.44
N PRO A 3 9.89 12.16 2.93
CA PRO A 3 9.52 13.31 3.74
C PRO A 3 8.62 12.91 4.92
N HIS A 4 8.84 13.51 6.07
CA HIS A 4 8.01 13.34 7.27
C HIS A 4 7.90 11.91 7.83
N ARG A 5 8.68 10.96 7.33
CA ARG A 5 8.60 9.56 7.77
C ARG A 5 8.88 9.38 9.27
N GLU A 6 9.74 10.21 9.82
CA GLU A 6 10.11 10.14 11.24
C GLU A 6 9.14 10.90 12.15
N GLU A 7 8.20 11.63 11.59
CA GLU A 7 7.21 12.38 12.35
C GLU A 7 5.99 11.51 12.68
N PRO A 8 5.52 11.49 13.94
CA PRO A 8 4.33 10.73 14.33
C PRO A 8 3.04 11.46 13.92
N THR A 9 2.92 11.77 12.64
CA THR A 9 1.80 12.50 12.06
C THR A 9 1.13 11.68 10.96
N PHE A 10 -0.15 11.97 10.71
CA PHE A 10 -0.85 11.36 9.59
C PHE A 10 -0.17 11.67 8.24
N GLN A 11 0.36 12.88 8.10
CA GLN A 11 1.14 13.27 6.92
C GLN A 11 2.34 12.34 6.72
N GLY A 12 3.07 12.02 7.79
CA GLY A 12 4.20 11.10 7.74
C GLY A 12 3.78 9.70 7.29
N ALA A 13 2.66 9.21 7.79
CA ALA A 13 2.09 7.93 7.36
C ALA A 13 1.75 7.93 5.87
N TYR A 14 1.08 8.97 5.41
CA TYR A 14 0.67 9.10 4.02
C TYR A 14 1.86 9.23 3.07
N GLU A 15 2.85 10.04 3.39
CA GLU A 15 4.06 10.19 2.58
C GLU A 15 4.85 8.87 2.49
N THR A 16 4.88 8.11 3.57
CA THR A 16 5.52 6.78 3.57
C THR A 16 4.74 5.79 2.70
N LEU A 17 3.41 5.81 2.77
CA LEU A 17 2.57 4.98 1.90
C LEU A 17 2.74 5.34 0.41
N ARG A 18 2.80 6.63 0.08
CA ARG A 18 3.09 7.08 -1.29
C ARG A 18 4.43 6.56 -1.79
N ALA A 19 5.45 6.67 -0.95
CA ALA A 19 6.77 6.15 -1.28
C ALA A 19 6.74 4.63 -1.48
N TYR A 20 5.97 3.91 -0.68
CA TYR A 20 5.77 2.46 -0.84
C TYR A 20 5.11 2.14 -2.20
N TYR A 21 4.05 2.85 -2.58
CA TYR A 21 3.43 2.69 -3.89
C TYR A 21 4.43 2.92 -5.02
N SER A 22 5.17 4.02 -4.96
CA SER A 22 6.19 4.34 -5.98
C SER A 22 7.26 3.26 -6.08
N ALA A 23 7.73 2.76 -4.95
CA ALA A 23 8.74 1.70 -4.90
C ALA A 23 8.21 0.37 -5.44
N GLN A 24 6.97 0.02 -5.11
CA GLN A 24 6.35 -1.21 -5.60
C GLN A 24 6.10 -1.15 -7.12
N ILE A 25 5.63 -0.01 -7.62
CA ILE A 25 5.43 0.20 -9.06
C ILE A 25 6.76 0.13 -9.80
N ALA A 26 7.79 0.76 -9.26
CA ALA A 26 9.14 0.67 -9.84
C ALA A 26 9.64 -0.78 -9.86
N ALA A 27 9.39 -1.55 -8.79
CA ALA A 27 9.76 -2.95 -8.72
C ALA A 27 9.03 -3.82 -9.75
N LEU A 28 7.77 -3.53 -10.05
CA LEU A 28 7.02 -4.23 -11.09
C LEU A 28 7.54 -3.91 -12.50
N LYS A 29 8.07 -2.71 -12.71
CA LYS A 29 8.72 -2.32 -13.95
C LYS A 29 10.15 -2.87 -14.07
N ASP A 30 10.85 -2.96 -12.96
CA ASP A 30 12.20 -3.49 -12.87
C ASP A 30 12.43 -4.04 -11.44
N GLY A 31 12.45 -5.34 -11.29
CA GLY A 31 12.56 -6.02 -9.99
C GLY A 31 13.77 -5.61 -9.15
N ARG A 32 14.79 -5.00 -9.76
CA ARG A 32 15.96 -4.47 -9.02
C ARG A 32 15.59 -3.35 -8.05
N TYR A 33 14.43 -2.70 -8.24
CA TYR A 33 13.94 -1.67 -7.33
C TYR A 33 13.13 -2.23 -6.14
N ALA A 34 12.97 -3.53 -6.02
CA ALA A 34 12.18 -4.14 -4.94
C ALA A 34 12.73 -3.84 -3.54
N ASP A 35 14.04 -3.67 -3.40
CA ASP A 35 14.66 -3.36 -2.12
C ASP A 35 14.14 -2.05 -1.51
N GLN A 36 13.74 -1.08 -2.32
CA GLN A 36 13.15 0.18 -1.86
C GLN A 36 11.80 -0.04 -1.16
N ALA A 37 10.98 -0.94 -1.69
CA ALA A 37 9.71 -1.30 -1.06
C ALA A 37 9.92 -2.13 0.22
N ILE A 38 10.93 -3.00 0.23
CA ILE A 38 11.31 -3.77 1.41
C ILE A 38 11.72 -2.85 2.56
N GLU A 39 12.48 -1.81 2.28
CA GLU A 39 12.93 -0.82 3.28
C GLU A 39 11.77 -0.05 3.94
N LEU A 40 10.63 0.04 3.29
CA LEU A 40 9.43 0.70 3.80
C LEU A 40 8.47 -0.27 4.51
N THR A 41 8.76 -1.55 4.47
CA THR A 41 7.96 -2.62 5.06
C THR A 41 8.59 -3.05 6.39
N TYR A 42 7.75 -3.19 7.43
CA TYR A 42 8.27 -3.52 8.75
C TYR A 42 8.96 -4.88 8.75
N PRO A 43 10.23 -4.96 9.19
CA PRO A 43 11.03 -6.18 9.05
C PRO A 43 10.48 -7.41 9.77
N ALA A 44 9.74 -7.21 10.86
CA ALA A 44 9.12 -8.31 11.62
C ALA A 44 7.86 -8.86 10.94
N ASP A 45 7.30 -8.16 9.96
CA ASP A 45 6.17 -8.62 9.19
C ASP A 45 6.65 -9.47 8.00
N LYS A 46 6.89 -10.74 8.26
CA LYS A 46 7.42 -11.66 7.26
C LYS A 46 6.51 -11.83 6.05
N SER A 47 5.19 -11.84 6.27
CA SER A 47 4.22 -11.98 5.19
C SER A 47 4.30 -10.80 4.21
N ALA A 48 4.35 -9.58 4.73
CA ALA A 48 4.47 -8.38 3.90
C ALA A 48 5.83 -8.31 3.18
N ILE A 49 6.90 -8.71 3.85
CA ILE A 49 8.23 -8.81 3.22
C ILE A 49 8.24 -9.84 2.09
N ASP A 50 7.64 -11.00 2.31
CA ASP A 50 7.59 -12.07 1.30
C ASP A 50 6.79 -11.65 0.07
N GLU A 51 5.72 -10.89 0.22
CA GLU A 51 4.97 -10.33 -0.91
C GLU A 51 5.85 -9.46 -1.81
N VAL A 52 6.68 -8.60 -1.22
CA VAL A 52 7.58 -7.73 -1.98
C VAL A 52 8.70 -8.53 -2.62
N LYS A 53 9.26 -9.51 -1.90
CA LYS A 53 10.29 -10.41 -2.44
C LYS A 53 9.80 -11.24 -3.61
N ALA A 54 8.53 -11.62 -3.61
CA ALA A 54 7.93 -12.36 -4.72
C ALA A 54 7.98 -11.57 -6.04
N VAL A 55 7.82 -10.25 -5.99
CA VAL A 55 7.96 -9.36 -7.16
C VAL A 55 9.39 -9.41 -7.69
N LYS A 56 10.38 -9.33 -6.79
CA LYS A 56 11.80 -9.42 -7.15
C LYS A 56 12.11 -10.76 -7.83
N GLU A 57 11.63 -11.85 -7.25
CA GLU A 57 11.84 -13.19 -7.79
C GLU A 57 11.20 -13.36 -9.17
N LEU A 58 10.00 -12.80 -9.37
CA LEU A 58 9.33 -12.86 -10.66
C LEU A 58 10.19 -12.24 -11.77
N TYR A 59 10.80 -11.09 -11.48
CA TYR A 59 11.71 -10.44 -12.40
C TYR A 59 13.01 -11.24 -12.60
N GLU A 60 13.66 -11.63 -11.51
CA GLU A 60 14.98 -12.29 -11.55
C GLU A 60 14.93 -13.68 -12.18
N LYS A 61 13.90 -14.47 -11.85
CA LYS A 61 13.76 -15.85 -12.33
C LYS A 61 13.10 -15.94 -13.70
N ASN A 62 12.09 -15.11 -13.93
CA ASN A 62 11.28 -15.20 -15.14
C ASN A 62 11.53 -14.07 -16.13
N GLY A 63 12.22 -13.00 -15.71
CA GLY A 63 12.47 -11.85 -16.55
C GLY A 63 11.21 -11.06 -16.93
N TRP A 64 10.16 -11.17 -16.12
CA TRP A 64 8.91 -10.46 -16.37
C TRP A 64 8.97 -9.05 -15.85
N TYR A 65 8.43 -8.11 -16.62
CA TYR A 65 8.28 -6.73 -16.16
C TYR A 65 7.00 -6.12 -16.71
N MET A 66 6.51 -5.08 -16.05
CA MET A 66 5.23 -4.45 -16.36
C MET A 66 5.41 -2.98 -16.67
N GLU A 67 4.66 -2.49 -17.64
CA GLU A 67 4.57 -1.06 -17.97
C GLU A 67 3.15 -0.57 -17.74
N PHE A 68 3.00 0.41 -16.88
CA PHE A 68 1.72 1.04 -16.55
C PHE A 68 1.94 2.36 -15.81
N THR A 69 0.86 3.11 -15.65
CA THR A 69 0.82 4.27 -14.77
C THR A 69 -0.21 4.05 -13.67
N CYS A 70 0.00 4.68 -12.53
CA CYS A 70 -0.92 4.64 -11.41
C CYS A 70 -1.08 6.02 -10.81
N SER A 71 -2.29 6.36 -10.42
CA SER A 71 -2.58 7.52 -9.59
C SER A 71 -3.34 7.09 -8.35
N ILE A 72 -3.07 7.72 -7.23
CA ILE A 72 -3.72 7.44 -5.96
C ILE A 72 -4.29 8.70 -5.34
N SER A 73 -5.38 8.53 -4.60
CA SER A 73 -5.92 9.53 -3.69
C SER A 73 -6.37 8.86 -2.40
N MET A 74 -6.24 9.55 -1.28
CA MET A 74 -6.71 9.00 -0.02
C MET A 74 -8.14 9.46 0.27
N ARG A 75 -8.92 8.58 0.89
CA ARG A 75 -10.32 8.83 1.23
C ARG A 75 -10.52 9.35 2.64
N ASN A 76 -9.63 9.04 3.56
CA ASN A 76 -9.77 9.38 4.96
C ASN A 76 -8.60 10.20 5.47
N THR A 77 -8.81 10.80 6.62
CA THR A 77 -7.76 11.39 7.44
C THR A 77 -7.93 10.86 8.86
N GLU A 78 -6.80 10.69 9.55
CA GLU A 78 -6.78 10.32 10.94
C GLU A 78 -6.08 11.42 11.75
N PRO A 79 -6.47 11.64 13.01
CA PRO A 79 -5.79 12.64 13.83
C PRO A 79 -4.36 12.19 14.18
N ASP A 80 -3.47 13.12 14.33
CA ASP A 80 -2.08 12.83 14.75
C ASP A 80 -2.03 12.14 16.11
N SER A 81 -3.05 12.35 16.95
CA SER A 81 -3.19 11.70 18.24
C SER A 81 -3.40 10.17 18.17
N ALA A 82 -3.65 9.62 16.99
CA ALA A 82 -3.73 8.17 16.79
C ALA A 82 -2.41 7.48 17.12
N VAL A 83 -1.30 8.21 17.07
CA VAL A 83 0.03 7.72 17.44
C VAL A 83 0.52 8.49 18.66
N LYS A 84 0.07 8.06 19.82
CA LYS A 84 0.53 8.60 21.11
C LYS A 84 1.74 7.82 21.58
N ASP A 85 2.60 8.50 22.32
CA ASP A 85 3.78 7.90 22.96
C ASP A 85 4.77 7.24 21.98
N GLY A 86 4.72 7.65 20.71
CA GLY A 86 5.66 7.19 19.69
C GLY A 86 5.44 5.76 19.22
N ASP A 87 4.25 5.17 19.49
CA ASP A 87 3.89 3.86 18.97
C ASP A 87 2.39 3.79 18.68
N GLY A 88 2.03 3.20 17.54
CA GLY A 88 0.63 3.10 17.13
C GLY A 88 0.50 2.91 15.62
N TYR A 89 -0.73 2.88 15.14
CA TYR A 89 -1.01 2.69 13.72
C TYR A 89 -2.17 3.55 13.24
N VAL A 90 -2.22 3.74 11.93
CA VAL A 90 -3.37 4.32 11.24
C VAL A 90 -3.75 3.46 10.05
N GLU A 91 -5.04 3.45 9.73
CA GLU A 91 -5.54 2.90 8.47
C GLU A 91 -5.68 4.04 7.46
N ILE A 92 -5.17 3.85 6.27
CA ILE A 92 -5.34 4.76 5.15
C ILE A 92 -6.12 4.06 4.05
N LEU A 93 -7.27 4.62 3.70
CA LEU A 93 -8.10 4.13 2.60
C LEU A 93 -7.71 4.87 1.32
N VAL A 94 -7.34 4.12 0.29
CA VAL A 94 -6.81 4.65 -0.96
C VAL A 94 -7.70 4.25 -2.12
N ASP A 95 -8.02 5.22 -2.97
CA ASP A 95 -8.53 4.98 -4.31
C ASP A 95 -7.36 5.02 -5.28
N SER A 96 -7.27 4.04 -6.16
CA SER A 96 -6.20 3.96 -7.15
C SER A 96 -6.76 3.73 -8.55
N GLN A 97 -6.12 4.34 -9.52
CA GLN A 97 -6.42 4.16 -10.93
C GLN A 97 -5.16 3.68 -11.64
N TYR A 98 -5.25 2.50 -12.21
CA TYR A 98 -4.18 1.93 -13.01
C TYR A 98 -4.54 2.03 -14.48
N SER A 99 -3.61 2.50 -15.30
CA SER A 99 -3.73 2.39 -16.76
C SER A 99 -3.78 0.93 -17.17
N ALA A 100 -4.10 0.67 -18.42
CA ALA A 100 -3.83 -0.64 -19.00
C ALA A 100 -2.37 -1.03 -18.77
N THR A 101 -2.14 -2.26 -18.39
CA THR A 101 -0.80 -2.78 -18.09
C THR A 101 -0.32 -3.66 -19.23
N ALA A 102 0.89 -3.42 -19.70
CA ALA A 102 1.60 -4.33 -20.60
C ALA A 102 2.56 -5.20 -19.75
N ILE A 103 2.37 -6.51 -19.80
CA ILE A 103 3.26 -7.48 -19.14
C ILE A 103 4.19 -8.04 -20.19
N HIS A 104 5.49 -7.79 -20.04
CA HIS A 104 6.52 -8.22 -20.97
C HIS A 104 7.21 -9.48 -20.45
N GLN A 105 7.41 -10.45 -21.32
CA GLN A 105 8.08 -11.71 -21.06
C GLN A 105 9.38 -11.82 -21.87
N PRO A 106 10.36 -12.64 -21.41
CA PRO A 106 11.67 -12.73 -22.09
C PRO A 106 11.61 -13.24 -23.53
N ASP A 107 10.59 -14.03 -23.89
CA ASP A 107 10.40 -14.54 -25.23
C ASP A 107 9.88 -13.47 -26.22
N GLY A 108 9.70 -12.23 -25.76
CA GLY A 108 9.16 -11.14 -26.55
C GLY A 108 7.64 -11.07 -26.60
N THR A 109 6.95 -12.00 -25.94
CA THR A 109 5.49 -11.92 -25.83
C THR A 109 5.06 -10.82 -24.89
N GLU A 110 3.97 -10.16 -25.23
CA GLU A 110 3.35 -9.11 -24.44
C GLU A 110 1.91 -9.51 -24.14
N ARG A 111 1.55 -9.45 -22.87
CA ARG A 111 0.18 -9.66 -22.42
C ARG A 111 -0.36 -8.33 -21.91
N LYS A 112 -1.58 -7.98 -22.31
CA LYS A 112 -2.24 -6.75 -21.87
C LYS A 112 -3.31 -7.06 -20.84
N VAL A 113 -3.32 -6.25 -19.78
CA VAL A 113 -4.36 -6.25 -18.74
C VAL A 113 -5.09 -4.92 -18.84
N PRO A 114 -6.43 -4.91 -18.85
CA PRO A 114 -7.19 -3.68 -18.93
C PRO A 114 -6.91 -2.73 -17.76
N ALA A 115 -7.18 -1.44 -18.00
CA ALA A 115 -7.17 -0.44 -16.93
C ALA A 115 -8.12 -0.85 -15.80
N ILE A 116 -7.72 -0.58 -14.57
CA ILE A 116 -8.48 -0.97 -13.38
C ILE A 116 -8.55 0.20 -12.39
N THR A 117 -9.69 0.34 -11.75
CA THR A 117 -9.88 1.26 -10.63
C THR A 117 -10.16 0.44 -9.38
N GLN A 118 -9.44 0.73 -8.33
CA GLN A 118 -9.67 0.15 -7.00
C GLN A 118 -10.13 1.24 -6.06
N VAL A 119 -11.15 0.94 -5.27
CA VAL A 119 -11.79 1.91 -4.38
C VAL A 119 -11.65 1.44 -2.93
N SER A 120 -11.28 2.36 -2.05
CA SER A 120 -11.18 2.12 -0.61
C SER A 120 -10.29 0.94 -0.25
N VAL A 121 -9.13 0.83 -0.89
CA VAL A 121 -8.13 -0.17 -0.51
C VAL A 121 -7.51 0.22 0.82
N SER A 122 -7.62 -0.67 1.80
CA SER A 122 -7.09 -0.44 3.15
C SER A 122 -5.59 -0.70 3.19
N HIS A 123 -4.87 0.26 3.73
CA HIS A 123 -3.45 0.12 4.06
C HIS A 123 -3.24 0.44 5.53
N ILE A 124 -2.45 -0.37 6.20
CA ILE A 124 -2.08 -0.14 7.59
C ILE A 124 -0.66 0.39 7.64
N MET A 125 -0.51 1.54 8.29
CA MET A 125 0.78 2.15 8.55
C MET A 125 1.06 2.11 10.05
N LEU A 126 2.18 1.51 10.43
CA LEU A 126 2.65 1.38 11.80
C LEU A 126 3.73 2.41 12.07
N TYR A 127 3.56 3.20 13.14
CA TYR A 127 4.62 4.03 13.68
C TYR A 127 5.30 3.29 14.83
N THR A 128 6.55 2.97 14.68
CA THR A 128 7.38 2.36 15.71
C THR A 128 8.84 2.58 15.38
N GLU A 129 9.70 2.50 16.38
CA GLU A 129 11.14 2.71 16.19
C GLU A 129 11.46 4.07 15.53
N GLY A 130 10.65 5.08 15.85
CA GLY A 130 10.86 6.45 15.40
C GLY A 130 10.46 6.75 13.96
N LYS A 131 9.71 5.87 13.29
CA LYS A 131 9.29 6.09 11.91
C LYS A 131 8.09 5.24 11.48
N TRP A 132 7.53 5.58 10.32
CA TRP A 132 6.42 4.85 9.72
C TRP A 132 6.88 3.67 8.87
N TRP A 133 6.08 2.60 8.93
CA TRP A 133 6.27 1.36 8.18
C TRP A 133 4.95 0.88 7.62
N ARG A 134 4.99 0.29 6.43
CA ARG A 134 3.83 -0.47 5.94
C ARG A 134 3.80 -1.84 6.61
N ILE A 135 2.60 -2.29 7.02
CA ILE A 135 2.38 -3.63 7.56
C ILE A 135 1.14 -4.28 6.93
N SER A 136 1.04 -5.60 7.06
CA SER A 136 -0.15 -6.37 6.69
C SER A 136 -1.18 -6.37 7.82
N THR A 137 -2.44 -6.63 7.47
CA THR A 137 -3.51 -6.79 8.45
C THR A 137 -3.24 -7.98 9.39
N GLY A 138 -2.68 -9.06 8.88
CA GLY A 138 -2.32 -10.21 9.71
C GLY A 138 -1.30 -9.86 10.78
N TYR A 139 -0.29 -9.08 10.43
CA TYR A 139 0.68 -8.60 11.41
C TYR A 139 0.08 -7.63 12.41
N LEU A 140 -0.83 -6.75 11.96
CA LEU A 140 -1.56 -5.86 12.85
C LEU A 140 -2.31 -6.64 13.93
N ASP A 141 -3.06 -7.66 13.53
CA ASP A 141 -3.83 -8.49 14.45
C ASP A 141 -2.93 -9.22 15.45
N GLU A 142 -1.81 -9.75 14.98
CA GLU A 142 -0.82 -10.41 15.83
C GLU A 142 -0.20 -9.45 16.84
N ARG A 143 0.25 -8.27 16.38
CA ARG A 143 0.92 -7.28 17.23
C ARG A 143 0.01 -6.66 18.27
N PHE A 144 -1.25 -6.42 17.93
CA PHE A 144 -2.24 -5.79 18.80
C PHE A 144 -3.28 -6.79 19.34
N ALA A 145 -2.99 -8.08 19.25
CA ALA A 145 -3.81 -9.12 19.88
C ALA A 145 -3.90 -8.86 21.38
N GLY A 146 -5.10 -8.77 21.94
CA GLY A 146 -5.32 -8.45 23.34
C GLY A 146 -5.95 -7.08 23.58
N GLY A 147 -6.37 -6.37 22.54
CA GLY A 147 -7.26 -5.22 22.63
C GLY A 147 -6.61 -3.91 23.04
N LYS A 148 -5.29 -3.76 22.88
CA LYS A 148 -4.59 -2.49 23.10
C LYS A 148 -4.13 -1.86 21.81
N GLY A 149 -5.02 -1.78 20.83
CA GLY A 149 -4.82 -0.92 19.70
C GLY A 149 -5.04 0.53 20.10
N SER A 150 -4.23 1.45 19.58
CA SER A 150 -4.61 2.85 19.63
C SER A 150 -6.01 2.99 19.04
N SER A 151 -6.90 3.55 19.78
CA SER A 151 -8.28 3.70 19.38
C SER A 151 -8.40 4.61 18.17
N GLY A 152 -8.30 4.04 17.03
CA GLY A 152 -8.92 4.62 15.88
C GLY A 152 -10.19 3.83 15.69
N SER A 153 -11.29 4.45 15.62
CA SER A 153 -12.58 3.88 15.24
C SER A 153 -12.76 2.39 15.49
N SER A 154 -13.68 2.06 16.33
CA SER A 154 -14.35 0.78 16.37
C SER A 154 -14.96 0.49 14.99
N GLY A 155 -14.15 0.16 14.04
CA GLY A 155 -14.57 -0.46 12.84
C GLY A 155 -14.74 -1.93 13.15
N SER A 156 -15.95 -2.38 13.25
CA SER A 156 -16.26 -3.78 13.22
C SER A 156 -15.63 -4.34 11.96
N GLY A 157 -14.49 -4.94 12.11
CA GLY A 157 -13.86 -5.66 11.05
C GLY A 157 -14.70 -6.87 10.71
N SER A 158 -15.59 -6.74 9.78
CA SER A 158 -16.06 -7.89 9.07
C SER A 158 -14.94 -8.33 8.17
N SER A 159 -14.27 -9.36 8.54
CA SER A 159 -13.46 -10.13 7.65
C SER A 159 -14.35 -10.64 6.54
N SER A 160 -14.39 -9.95 5.45
CA SER A 160 -14.91 -10.52 4.22
C SER A 160 -13.73 -11.08 3.47
N SER A 161 -13.58 -12.35 3.60
CA SER A 161 -12.88 -13.18 2.65
C SER A 161 -13.31 -12.82 1.23
N GLY A 162 -12.33 -12.67 0.35
CA GLY A 162 -12.51 -12.22 -0.99
C GLY A 162 -13.66 -12.87 -1.75
N GLY A 163 -14.42 -12.04 -2.29
CA GLY A 163 -15.28 -12.34 -3.39
C GLY A 163 -14.93 -11.38 -4.50
N SER A 164 -14.44 -11.91 -5.59
CA SER A 164 -14.36 -11.21 -6.84
C SER A 164 -15.77 -10.75 -7.22
N GLY A 165 -16.07 -9.53 -6.95
CA GLY A 165 -17.33 -8.92 -7.34
C GLY A 165 -17.04 -7.73 -8.22
N SER A 166 -17.34 -7.87 -9.47
CA SER A 166 -17.48 -6.78 -10.39
C SER A 166 -18.44 -5.74 -9.79
N ALA A 167 -17.90 -4.64 -9.36
CA ALA A 167 -18.73 -3.54 -8.93
C ALA A 167 -19.01 -2.66 -10.11
N GLY A 168 -20.26 -2.64 -10.43
CA GLY A 168 -20.85 -1.64 -11.31
C GLY A 168 -20.79 -0.27 -10.66
N SER A 169 -20.40 0.60 -11.50
CA SER A 169 -20.60 2.03 -11.62
C SER A 169 -21.41 2.79 -10.59
N SER A 170 -21.00 3.99 -10.53
CA SER A 170 -21.76 5.21 -10.30
C SER A 170 -21.73 5.75 -8.90
N GLY A 171 -21.18 6.90 -8.86
CA GLY A 171 -21.29 7.76 -7.73
C GLY A 171 -20.23 8.83 -7.78
N SER A 172 -20.38 9.70 -8.75
CA SER A 172 -19.67 10.96 -8.78
C SER A 172 -19.99 11.74 -7.51
N SER A 173 -19.02 11.98 -6.71
CA SER A 173 -18.97 13.20 -5.97
C SER A 173 -17.55 13.63 -5.88
N SER A 174 -17.26 14.56 -6.72
CA SER A 174 -16.04 15.34 -6.72
C SER A 174 -16.02 16.18 -5.47
N SER A 175 -15.28 15.81 -4.50
CA SER A 175 -14.70 16.80 -3.61
C SER A 175 -13.21 16.73 -3.83
N GLY A 176 -12.70 17.84 -4.36
CA GLY A 176 -11.35 17.90 -4.86
C GLY A 176 -10.30 17.65 -3.81
N ARG A 177 -9.83 16.45 -3.77
CA ARG A 177 -8.54 16.11 -3.22
C ARG A 177 -7.71 15.64 -4.39
N GLY A 178 -6.65 16.36 -4.67
CA GLY A 178 -5.83 16.10 -5.83
C GLY A 178 -5.31 14.69 -5.87
N SER A 179 -5.48 14.03 -7.01
CA SER A 179 -4.85 12.75 -7.27
C SER A 179 -3.36 12.95 -7.46
N THR A 180 -2.56 12.04 -6.89
CA THR A 180 -1.12 12.06 -7.05
C THR A 180 -0.69 10.93 -7.97
N LYS A 181 0.09 11.27 -8.99
CA LYS A 181 0.71 10.26 -9.85
C LYS A 181 1.93 9.66 -9.12
N VAL A 182 2.03 8.35 -9.10
CA VAL A 182 3.15 7.57 -8.54
C VAL A 182 3.87 6.77 -9.62
#